data_7605cc6899d15bd8793fc2e8412b9373
#
_entry.id   7605cc6899d15bd8793fc2e8412b9373
#
_cell.length_a   1.000
_cell.length_b   1.000
_cell.length_c   1.000
_cell.angle_alpha   90.00
_cell.angle_beta   90.00
_cell.angle_gamma   90.00
#
_symmetry.space_group_name_H-M   'P 1'
#
loop_
_entity.id
_entity.type
_entity.pdbx_description
1 polymer ?
#
loop_
_entity_poly.entity_id
_entity_poly.type
_entity_poly.pdbx_seq_one_letter_code
_entity_poly.pdbx_strand_id
1 'polypeptide(L)'
;RVQQLQRRFKELQEKAGEYVVGNEMALLYQRHGGVGLNASTGKDITRYVISLPANRLPLWAALESDRMAHPVLREFYKERGVVMEERRLRTDDSPNGLLYETFTSTAFQAHQYGVPTIGWGSDILSLTPAATEAFFKTYYGPNNATVAIVGDINPKEVIALIEQTFGKIPAAPPIPSLVTEEPPQRGERRVEIEFDAEPALAIGYHKPTIGHPDDFVF
;
A
#
# COMPACT_ATOMS: atom_id res chain seq x y z
N ARG A 1 -1.19 -23.37 -27.62
CA ARG A 1 -0.52 -23.70 -26.38
C ARG A 1 -0.74 -22.62 -25.30
N VAL A 2 -0.46 -21.33 -25.59
CA VAL A 2 -0.66 -20.21 -24.63
C VAL A 2 -2.13 -20.14 -24.17
N GLN A 3 -3.08 -20.13 -25.10
CA GLN A 3 -4.50 -20.08 -24.78
C GLN A 3 -4.98 -21.27 -23.92
N GLN A 4 -4.45 -22.46 -24.16
CA GLN A 4 -4.76 -23.65 -23.36
C GLN A 4 -4.22 -23.51 -21.91
N LEU A 5 -3.02 -22.98 -21.76
CA LEU A 5 -2.44 -22.70 -20.45
C LEU A 5 -3.22 -21.62 -19.68
N GLN A 6 -3.66 -20.58 -20.38
CA GLN A 6 -4.49 -19.53 -19.79
C GLN A 6 -5.85 -20.07 -19.32
N ARG A 7 -6.52 -20.91 -20.13
CA ARG A 7 -7.77 -21.58 -19.73
C ARG A 7 -7.55 -22.48 -18.52
N ARG A 8 -6.50 -23.29 -18.55
CA ARG A 8 -6.18 -24.18 -17.45
C ARG A 8 -5.84 -23.43 -16.18
N PHE A 9 -5.11 -22.32 -16.28
CA PHE A 9 -4.81 -21.43 -15.16
C PHE A 9 -6.10 -20.87 -14.54
N LYS A 10 -7.02 -20.38 -15.38
CA LYS A 10 -8.31 -19.84 -14.92
C LYS A 10 -9.14 -20.91 -14.20
N GLU A 11 -9.26 -22.11 -14.78
CA GLU A 11 -9.97 -23.24 -14.15
C GLU A 11 -9.38 -23.60 -12.76
N LEU A 12 -8.06 -23.63 -12.64
CA LEU A 12 -7.38 -23.92 -11.38
C LEU A 12 -7.58 -22.81 -10.36
N GLN A 13 -7.58 -21.55 -10.80
CA GLN A 13 -7.84 -20.40 -9.96
C GLN A 13 -9.29 -20.40 -9.44
N GLU A 14 -10.26 -20.70 -10.28
CA GLU A 14 -11.67 -20.84 -9.88
C GLU A 14 -11.84 -21.96 -8.84
N LYS A 15 -11.25 -23.12 -9.07
CA LYS A 15 -11.27 -24.25 -8.12
C LYS A 15 -10.59 -23.90 -6.77
N ALA A 16 -9.46 -23.23 -6.82
CA ALA A 16 -8.78 -22.76 -5.59
C ALA A 16 -9.64 -21.76 -4.80
N GLY A 17 -10.40 -20.91 -5.53
CA GLY A 17 -11.34 -19.95 -4.94
C GLY A 17 -12.47 -20.59 -4.12
N GLU A 18 -12.88 -21.84 -4.43
CA GLU A 18 -13.90 -22.56 -3.67
C GLU A 18 -13.50 -22.84 -2.22
N TYR A 19 -12.21 -22.84 -1.94
CA TYR A 19 -11.66 -23.07 -0.59
C TYR A 19 -11.34 -21.76 0.17
N VAL A 20 -11.65 -20.61 -0.43
CA VAL A 20 -11.34 -19.30 0.15
C VAL A 20 -12.63 -18.62 0.60
N VAL A 21 -12.69 -18.23 1.87
CA VAL A 21 -13.71 -17.30 2.34
C VAL A 21 -13.24 -15.88 1.98
N GLY A 22 -13.87 -15.29 0.98
CA GLY A 22 -13.54 -13.93 0.55
C GLY A 22 -13.76 -12.92 1.67
N ASN A 23 -12.83 -11.99 1.82
CA ASN A 23 -12.89 -10.93 2.84
C ASN A 23 -13.05 -11.43 4.29
N GLU A 24 -12.59 -12.64 4.62
CA GLU A 24 -12.79 -13.28 5.93
C GLU A 24 -12.42 -12.37 7.10
N MET A 25 -11.28 -11.67 7.00
CA MET A 25 -10.80 -10.76 8.04
C MET A 25 -11.76 -9.57 8.26
N ALA A 26 -12.25 -8.98 7.18
CA ALA A 26 -13.22 -7.88 7.26
C ALA A 26 -14.53 -8.34 7.90
N LEU A 27 -15.00 -9.54 7.54
CA LEU A 27 -16.19 -10.16 8.14
C LEU A 27 -16.01 -10.45 9.63
N LEU A 28 -14.83 -10.92 10.04
CA LEU A 28 -14.51 -11.13 11.45
C LEU A 28 -14.59 -9.82 12.24
N TYR A 29 -13.94 -8.76 11.75
CA TYR A 29 -14.02 -7.45 12.39
C TYR A 29 -15.45 -6.93 12.48
N GLN A 30 -16.19 -6.99 11.38
CA GLN A 30 -17.57 -6.52 11.33
C GLN A 30 -18.48 -7.26 12.32
N ARG A 31 -18.37 -8.59 12.44
CA ARG A 31 -19.11 -9.41 13.40
C ARG A 31 -18.79 -9.04 14.85
N HIS A 32 -17.64 -8.47 15.11
CA HIS A 32 -17.20 -8.03 16.43
C HIS A 32 -17.32 -6.52 16.64
N GLY A 33 -18.12 -5.83 15.81
CA GLY A 33 -18.41 -4.41 15.95
C GLY A 33 -17.34 -3.48 15.34
N GLY A 34 -16.45 -4.02 14.49
CA GLY A 34 -15.47 -3.24 13.76
C GLY A 34 -16.12 -2.37 12.68
N VAL A 35 -15.72 -1.11 12.62
CA VAL A 35 -16.16 -0.14 11.61
C VAL A 35 -14.95 0.61 11.05
N GLY A 36 -15.08 1.11 9.83
CA GLY A 36 -14.04 1.93 9.20
C GLY A 36 -12.75 1.16 8.88
N LEU A 37 -12.81 -0.18 8.71
CA LEU A 37 -11.67 -0.94 8.22
C LEU A 37 -11.24 -0.38 6.87
N ASN A 38 -10.04 0.13 6.80
CA ASN A 38 -9.49 0.71 5.59
C ASN A 38 -7.96 0.63 5.59
N ALA A 39 -7.37 0.83 4.41
CA ALA A 39 -5.94 0.99 4.23
C ALA A 39 -5.65 2.12 3.23
N SER A 40 -4.53 2.77 3.40
CA SER A 40 -4.05 3.78 2.46
C SER A 40 -2.54 3.68 2.30
N THR A 41 -2.07 3.86 1.08
CA THR A 41 -0.65 3.87 0.74
C THR A 41 -0.26 5.23 0.18
N GLY A 42 0.75 5.84 0.79
CA GLY A 42 1.43 7.03 0.28
C GLY A 42 2.82 6.68 -0.27
N LYS A 43 3.65 7.69 -0.47
CA LYS A 43 5.03 7.49 -0.97
C LYS A 43 5.93 6.81 0.08
N ASP A 44 5.71 7.10 1.36
CA ASP A 44 6.60 6.70 2.45
C ASP A 44 5.95 5.75 3.45
N ILE A 45 4.63 5.61 3.43
CA ILE A 45 3.89 4.89 4.47
C ILE A 45 2.66 4.17 3.92
N THR A 46 2.43 2.96 4.40
CA THR A 46 1.14 2.28 4.29
C THR A 46 0.48 2.24 5.67
N ARG A 47 -0.76 2.68 5.76
CA ARG A 47 -1.55 2.71 7.00
C ARG A 47 -2.72 1.75 6.91
N TYR A 48 -2.96 1.06 8.01
CA TYR A 48 -4.14 0.21 8.21
C TYR A 48 -4.91 0.75 9.42
N VAL A 49 -6.18 0.98 9.28
CA VAL A 49 -7.01 1.58 10.32
C VAL A 49 -8.30 0.81 10.54
N ILE A 50 -8.72 0.74 11.78
CA ILE A 50 -10.02 0.18 12.17
C ILE A 50 -10.46 0.80 13.50
N SER A 51 -11.75 0.98 13.68
CA SER A 51 -12.36 1.31 14.98
C SER A 51 -13.06 0.08 15.52
N LEU A 52 -12.80 -0.26 16.77
CA LEU A 52 -13.34 -1.44 17.44
C LEU A 52 -13.85 -1.06 18.84
N PRO A 53 -14.87 -1.77 19.38
CA PRO A 53 -15.16 -1.68 20.81
C PRO A 53 -13.93 -2.00 21.66
N ALA A 54 -13.69 -1.25 22.75
CA ALA A 54 -12.48 -1.38 23.57
C ALA A 54 -12.22 -2.82 24.06
N ASN A 55 -13.29 -3.57 24.39
CA ASN A 55 -13.20 -4.98 24.78
C ASN A 55 -12.83 -5.94 23.64
N ARG A 56 -12.63 -5.46 22.40
CA ARG A 56 -12.20 -6.25 21.25
C ARG A 56 -10.74 -6.01 20.86
N LEU A 57 -10.01 -5.21 21.63
CA LEU A 57 -8.59 -5.01 21.41
C LEU A 57 -7.76 -6.31 21.39
N PRO A 58 -8.02 -7.32 22.25
CA PRO A 58 -7.34 -8.62 22.15
C PRO A 58 -7.58 -9.35 20.82
N LEU A 59 -8.78 -9.26 20.25
CA LEU A 59 -9.08 -9.81 18.93
C LEU A 59 -8.25 -9.14 17.84
N TRP A 60 -8.19 -7.81 17.86
CA TRP A 60 -7.38 -7.04 16.92
C TRP A 60 -5.90 -7.43 17.02
N ALA A 61 -5.37 -7.48 18.24
CA ALA A 61 -3.96 -7.82 18.45
C ALA A 61 -3.63 -9.24 17.93
N ALA A 62 -4.53 -10.20 18.14
CA ALA A 62 -4.37 -11.56 17.63
C ALA A 62 -4.41 -11.61 16.10
N LEU A 63 -5.40 -10.98 15.47
CA LEU A 63 -5.57 -11.00 14.01
C LEU A 63 -4.44 -10.26 13.29
N GLU A 64 -4.07 -9.06 13.77
CA GLU A 64 -3.04 -8.27 13.09
C GLU A 64 -1.63 -8.85 13.31
N SER A 65 -1.34 -9.41 14.49
CA SER A 65 -0.06 -10.07 14.71
C SER A 65 0.06 -11.36 13.89
N ASP A 66 -1.01 -12.14 13.76
CA ASP A 66 -1.01 -13.34 12.90
C ASP A 66 -0.83 -12.97 11.43
N ARG A 67 -1.55 -11.93 10.94
CA ARG A 67 -1.41 -11.42 9.58
C ARG A 67 0.02 -10.94 9.28
N MET A 68 0.69 -10.32 10.26
CA MET A 68 2.08 -9.91 10.12
C MET A 68 3.04 -11.11 10.11
N ALA A 69 2.80 -12.11 10.96
CA ALA A 69 3.68 -13.26 11.08
C ALA A 69 3.50 -14.29 9.95
N HIS A 70 2.25 -14.47 9.49
CA HIS A 70 1.86 -15.55 8.57
C HIS A 70 1.04 -15.03 7.38
N PRO A 71 1.60 -14.14 6.53
CA PRO A 71 0.87 -13.61 5.39
C PRO A 71 0.50 -14.72 4.41
N VAL A 72 -0.75 -14.75 3.97
CA VAL A 72 -1.23 -15.74 2.98
C VAL A 72 -1.85 -15.01 1.79
N LEU A 73 -1.26 -15.15 0.61
CA LEU A 73 -1.67 -14.50 -0.62
C LEU A 73 -2.74 -15.30 -1.38
N ARG A 74 -3.86 -15.64 -0.71
CA ARG A 74 -4.90 -16.54 -1.26
C ARG A 74 -5.59 -15.98 -2.51
N GLU A 75 -5.90 -14.68 -2.52
CA GLU A 75 -6.63 -14.01 -3.61
C GLU A 75 -5.72 -13.15 -4.50
N PHE A 76 -4.42 -13.42 -4.52
CA PHE A 76 -3.40 -12.60 -5.19
C PHE A 76 -3.78 -12.18 -6.61
N TYR A 77 -4.16 -13.12 -7.46
CA TYR A 77 -4.44 -12.82 -8.87
C TYR A 77 -5.75 -12.05 -9.07
N LYS A 78 -6.71 -12.26 -8.18
CA LYS A 78 -7.96 -11.49 -8.15
C LYS A 78 -7.65 -10.06 -7.74
N GLU A 79 -6.90 -9.87 -6.64
CA GLU A 79 -6.51 -8.55 -6.14
C GLU A 79 -5.63 -7.79 -7.14
N ARG A 80 -4.72 -8.47 -7.82
CA ARG A 80 -3.96 -7.87 -8.93
C ARG A 80 -4.88 -7.30 -10.02
N GLY A 81 -5.95 -8.00 -10.35
CA GLY A 81 -6.98 -7.52 -11.28
C GLY A 81 -7.73 -6.31 -10.74
N VAL A 82 -8.05 -6.29 -9.44
CA VAL A 82 -8.69 -5.14 -8.77
C VAL A 82 -7.78 -3.91 -8.80
N VAL A 83 -6.49 -4.08 -8.53
CA VAL A 83 -5.51 -2.97 -8.58
C VAL A 83 -5.36 -2.42 -10.02
N MET A 84 -5.40 -3.27 -11.04
CA MET A 84 -5.41 -2.83 -12.43
C MET A 84 -6.65 -2.00 -12.76
N GLU A 85 -7.81 -2.42 -12.28
CA GLU A 85 -9.05 -1.68 -12.50
C GLU A 85 -9.06 -0.35 -11.71
N GLU A 86 -8.50 -0.35 -10.50
CA GLU A 86 -8.31 0.88 -9.72
C GLU A 86 -7.40 1.86 -10.45
N ARG A 87 -6.27 1.38 -11.03
CA ARG A 87 -5.40 2.22 -11.85
C ARG A 87 -6.15 2.80 -13.04
N ARG A 88 -6.90 1.95 -13.76
CA ARG A 88 -7.69 2.41 -14.90
C ARG A 88 -8.63 3.55 -14.52
N LEU A 89 -9.40 3.36 -13.45
CA LEU A 89 -10.40 4.35 -13.00
C LEU A 89 -9.78 5.64 -12.45
N ARG A 90 -8.67 5.53 -11.71
CA ARG A 90 -8.08 6.67 -10.98
C ARG A 90 -6.99 7.39 -11.76
N THR A 91 -6.40 6.73 -12.76
CA THR A 91 -5.28 7.29 -13.52
C THR A 91 -5.58 7.30 -15.01
N ASP A 92 -5.76 6.13 -15.63
CA ASP A 92 -5.76 6.02 -17.09
C ASP A 92 -7.02 6.67 -17.70
N ASP A 93 -8.19 6.54 -17.06
CA ASP A 93 -9.46 7.15 -17.47
C ASP A 93 -9.77 8.47 -16.72
N SER A 94 -8.84 8.97 -15.92
CA SER A 94 -9.00 10.20 -15.13
C SER A 94 -8.07 11.31 -15.60
N PRO A 95 -8.60 12.44 -16.11
CA PRO A 95 -7.75 13.55 -16.55
C PRO A 95 -6.86 14.09 -15.43
N ASN A 96 -7.40 14.21 -14.20
CA ASN A 96 -6.64 14.65 -13.04
C ASN A 96 -5.64 13.61 -12.57
N GLY A 97 -5.97 12.33 -12.67
CA GLY A 97 -5.07 11.23 -12.34
C GLY A 97 -3.87 11.17 -13.28
N LEU A 98 -4.12 11.25 -14.58
CA LEU A 98 -3.07 11.26 -15.60
C LEU A 98 -2.21 12.54 -15.50
N LEU A 99 -2.84 13.70 -15.27
CA LEU A 99 -2.12 14.96 -15.05
C LEU A 99 -1.18 14.84 -13.84
N TYR A 100 -1.66 14.32 -12.72
CA TYR A 100 -0.86 14.16 -11.49
C TYR A 100 0.29 13.14 -11.68
N GLU A 101 0.03 12.00 -12.30
CA GLU A 101 1.06 10.98 -12.58
C GLU A 101 2.15 11.55 -13.49
N THR A 102 1.76 12.22 -14.58
CA THR A 102 2.71 12.81 -15.52
C THR A 102 3.47 13.97 -14.87
N PHE A 103 2.80 14.81 -14.10
CA PHE A 103 3.42 15.89 -13.35
C PHE A 103 4.48 15.37 -12.38
N THR A 104 4.17 14.37 -11.54
CA THR A 104 5.12 13.84 -10.56
C THR A 104 6.28 13.10 -11.21
N SER A 105 6.03 12.32 -12.26
CA SER A 105 7.10 11.62 -12.99
C SER A 105 8.01 12.57 -13.78
N THR A 106 7.53 13.77 -14.14
CA THR A 106 8.33 14.82 -14.75
C THR A 106 9.10 15.62 -13.69
N ALA A 107 8.50 15.85 -12.52
CA ALA A 107 9.12 16.60 -11.43
C ALA A 107 10.33 15.87 -10.85
N PHE A 108 10.26 14.54 -10.69
CA PHE A 108 11.32 13.72 -10.11
C PHE A 108 11.99 12.85 -11.17
N GLN A 109 13.27 13.10 -11.42
CA GLN A 109 14.05 12.41 -12.43
C GLN A 109 14.68 11.10 -11.91
N ALA A 110 15.12 11.10 -10.65
CA ALA A 110 15.82 9.98 -10.03
C ALA A 110 15.14 9.52 -8.73
N HIS A 111 14.53 10.43 -8.00
CA HIS A 111 13.87 10.12 -6.74
C HIS A 111 12.63 9.25 -6.97
N GLN A 112 12.41 8.28 -6.10
CA GLN A 112 11.28 7.35 -6.18
C GLN A 112 9.88 8.02 -6.15
N TYR A 113 9.77 9.28 -5.77
CA TYR A 113 8.51 10.02 -5.84
C TYR A 113 7.99 10.22 -7.26
N GLY A 114 8.85 10.07 -8.28
CA GLY A 114 8.43 10.01 -9.67
C GLY A 114 7.66 8.74 -10.06
N VAL A 115 7.77 7.66 -9.28
CA VAL A 115 7.02 6.42 -9.53
C VAL A 115 5.60 6.55 -8.96
N PRO A 116 4.54 6.23 -9.71
CA PRO A 116 3.18 6.30 -9.18
C PRO A 116 2.96 5.34 -8.01
N THR A 117 2.22 5.77 -6.98
CA THR A 117 1.97 4.95 -5.80
C THR A 117 1.24 3.65 -6.14
N ILE A 118 0.31 3.70 -7.10
CA ILE A 118 -0.38 2.50 -7.57
C ILE A 118 0.51 1.59 -8.42
N GLY A 119 1.64 2.09 -8.91
CA GLY A 119 2.55 1.40 -9.81
C GLY A 119 2.21 1.61 -11.29
N TRP A 120 3.19 1.35 -12.15
CA TRP A 120 2.97 1.34 -13.60
C TRP A 120 2.14 0.11 -14.00
N GLY A 121 1.28 0.25 -15.01
CA GLY A 121 0.42 -0.85 -15.47
C GLY A 121 1.20 -2.11 -15.86
N SER A 122 2.36 -1.97 -16.50
CA SER A 122 3.25 -3.08 -16.83
C SER A 122 3.78 -3.81 -15.59
N ASP A 123 4.11 -3.06 -14.55
CA ASP A 123 4.64 -3.62 -13.31
C ASP A 123 3.56 -4.38 -12.54
N ILE A 124 2.35 -3.82 -12.45
CA ILE A 124 1.21 -4.49 -11.83
C ILE A 124 0.93 -5.82 -12.54
N LEU A 125 0.91 -5.84 -13.88
CA LEU A 125 0.69 -7.06 -14.66
C LEU A 125 1.79 -8.11 -14.46
N SER A 126 3.02 -7.67 -14.19
CA SER A 126 4.18 -8.54 -13.98
C SER A 126 4.31 -9.07 -12.55
N LEU A 127 3.55 -8.52 -11.58
CA LEU A 127 3.59 -8.96 -10.18
C LEU A 127 3.31 -10.45 -10.05
N THR A 128 4.12 -11.10 -9.21
CA THR A 128 3.98 -12.50 -8.86
C THR A 128 3.82 -12.69 -7.35
N PRO A 129 3.21 -13.77 -6.87
CA PRO A 129 3.14 -14.07 -5.44
C PRO A 129 4.53 -14.06 -4.78
N ALA A 130 5.53 -14.63 -5.44
CA ALA A 130 6.90 -14.69 -4.91
C ALA A 130 7.53 -13.29 -4.72
N ALA A 131 7.34 -12.39 -5.68
CA ALA A 131 7.83 -11.01 -5.57
C ALA A 131 7.11 -10.25 -4.44
N THR A 132 5.80 -10.43 -4.32
CA THR A 132 4.99 -9.81 -3.26
C THR A 132 5.36 -10.36 -1.88
N GLU A 133 5.61 -11.65 -1.76
CA GLU A 133 6.08 -12.27 -0.52
C GLU A 133 7.48 -11.76 -0.12
N ALA A 134 8.39 -11.62 -1.09
CA ALA A 134 9.72 -11.06 -0.85
C ALA A 134 9.63 -9.60 -0.38
N PHE A 135 8.78 -8.79 -1.00
CA PHE A 135 8.51 -7.41 -0.56
C PHE A 135 7.96 -7.38 0.86
N PHE A 136 6.97 -8.23 1.16
CA PHE A 136 6.37 -8.31 2.49
C PHE A 136 7.43 -8.67 3.54
N LYS A 137 8.23 -9.69 3.31
CA LYS A 137 9.32 -10.10 4.22
C LYS A 137 10.36 -9.01 4.47
N THR A 138 10.58 -8.15 3.49
CA THR A 138 11.54 -7.05 3.60
C THR A 138 10.98 -5.87 4.40
N TYR A 139 9.72 -5.49 4.15
CA TYR A 139 9.21 -4.21 4.62
C TYR A 139 8.16 -4.32 5.74
N TYR A 140 7.53 -5.49 5.95
CA TYR A 140 6.45 -5.69 6.92
C TYR A 140 6.91 -6.36 8.23
N GLY A 141 8.15 -6.17 8.61
CA GLY A 141 8.64 -6.64 9.90
C GLY A 141 8.24 -5.70 11.05
N PRO A 142 8.18 -6.22 12.30
CA PRO A 142 7.81 -5.43 13.47
C PRO A 142 8.78 -4.27 13.74
N ASN A 143 10.03 -4.38 13.32
CA ASN A 143 11.05 -3.32 13.40
C ASN A 143 10.85 -2.20 12.36
N ASN A 144 9.89 -2.32 11.45
CA ASN A 144 9.47 -1.29 10.49
C ASN A 144 7.98 -0.95 10.64
N ALA A 145 7.36 -1.28 11.75
CA ALA A 145 5.96 -1.03 12.02
C ALA A 145 5.78 -0.14 13.25
N THR A 146 4.80 0.76 13.17
CA THR A 146 4.37 1.58 14.31
C THR A 146 2.89 1.29 14.55
N VAL A 147 2.56 0.97 15.80
CA VAL A 147 1.18 0.77 16.22
C VAL A 147 0.74 1.97 17.05
N ALA A 148 -0.38 2.58 16.66
CA ALA A 148 -1.04 3.63 17.41
C ALA A 148 -2.43 3.16 17.85
N ILE A 149 -2.68 3.15 19.16
CA ILE A 149 -3.97 2.76 19.75
C ILE A 149 -4.50 3.94 20.57
N VAL A 150 -5.68 4.40 20.20
CA VAL A 150 -6.33 5.57 20.81
C VAL A 150 -7.75 5.19 21.23
N GLY A 151 -8.13 5.51 22.46
CA GLY A 151 -9.48 5.23 22.97
C GLY A 151 -9.53 5.06 24.48
N ASP A 152 -10.61 4.46 24.97
CA ASP A 152 -10.77 4.10 26.38
C ASP A 152 -9.97 2.83 26.69
N ILE A 153 -8.70 2.99 27.02
CA ILE A 153 -7.73 1.91 27.19
C ILE A 153 -6.83 2.16 28.42
N ASN A 154 -6.35 1.07 29.00
CA ASN A 154 -5.25 1.12 29.99
C ASN A 154 -3.91 0.89 29.26
N PRO A 155 -3.01 1.89 29.18
CA PRO A 155 -1.75 1.76 28.44
C PRO A 155 -0.88 0.58 28.88
N LYS A 156 -0.85 0.26 30.18
CA LYS A 156 -0.04 -0.86 30.70
C LYS A 156 -0.54 -2.21 30.19
N GLU A 157 -1.85 -2.40 30.19
CA GLU A 157 -2.47 -3.63 29.68
C GLU A 157 -2.29 -3.76 28.16
N VAL A 158 -2.40 -2.65 27.44
CA VAL A 158 -2.17 -2.60 25.99
C VAL A 158 -0.73 -2.97 25.65
N ILE A 159 0.26 -2.38 26.32
CA ILE A 159 1.67 -2.71 26.10
C ILE A 159 1.92 -4.20 26.35
N ALA A 160 1.43 -4.74 27.47
CA ALA A 160 1.58 -6.16 27.77
C ALA A 160 0.93 -7.06 26.69
N LEU A 161 -0.24 -6.67 26.16
CA LEU A 161 -0.91 -7.38 25.08
C LEU A 161 -0.07 -7.35 23.78
N ILE A 162 0.48 -6.19 23.40
CA ILE A 162 1.34 -6.05 22.22
C ILE A 162 2.63 -6.88 22.36
N GLU A 163 3.25 -6.87 23.53
CA GLU A 163 4.42 -7.70 23.82
C GLU A 163 4.10 -9.21 23.70
N GLN A 164 2.92 -9.64 24.14
CA GLN A 164 2.47 -11.04 24.06
C GLN A 164 2.14 -11.49 22.63
N THR A 165 1.80 -10.57 21.76
CA THR A 165 1.39 -10.83 20.37
C THR A 165 2.50 -10.46 19.38
N PHE A 166 2.61 -9.21 19.04
CA PHE A 166 3.62 -8.72 18.09
C PHE A 166 5.07 -8.89 18.57
N GLY A 167 5.31 -8.81 19.89
CA GLY A 167 6.65 -8.99 20.47
C GLY A 167 7.25 -10.38 20.26
N LYS A 168 6.46 -11.38 19.85
CA LYS A 168 6.93 -12.72 19.50
C LYS A 168 7.39 -12.85 18.05
N ILE A 169 7.08 -11.87 17.21
CA ILE A 169 7.45 -11.89 15.79
C ILE A 169 8.92 -11.49 15.69
N PRO A 170 9.78 -12.28 15.05
CA PRO A 170 11.18 -11.93 14.89
C PRO A 170 11.32 -10.68 14.03
N ALA A 171 12.33 -9.87 14.33
CA ALA A 171 12.66 -8.70 13.52
C ALA A 171 13.00 -9.12 12.08
N ALA A 172 12.52 -8.34 11.12
CA ALA A 172 12.92 -8.49 9.73
C ALA A 172 14.37 -8.02 9.51
N PRO A 173 15.03 -8.41 8.41
CA PRO A 173 16.30 -7.83 8.01
C PRO A 173 16.23 -6.30 7.93
N PRO A 174 17.37 -5.61 8.10
CA PRO A 174 17.39 -4.15 7.89
C PRO A 174 16.88 -3.77 6.51
N ILE A 175 16.07 -2.71 6.46
CA ILE A 175 15.56 -2.20 5.19
C ILE A 175 16.73 -1.65 4.37
N PRO A 176 16.80 -1.95 3.06
CA PRO A 176 17.80 -1.37 2.18
C PRO A 176 17.75 0.16 2.21
N SER A 177 18.90 0.80 2.42
CA SER A 177 18.99 2.26 2.40
C SER A 177 18.75 2.78 0.98
N LEU A 178 17.95 3.84 0.88
CA LEU A 178 17.83 4.61 -0.35
C LEU A 178 19.07 5.50 -0.46
N VAL A 179 19.82 5.34 -1.54
CA VAL A 179 21.04 6.11 -1.82
C VAL A 179 20.89 7.07 -2.99
N THR A 180 19.77 6.96 -3.71
CA THR A 180 19.52 7.81 -4.86
C THR A 180 19.03 9.18 -4.41
N GLU A 181 19.77 10.22 -4.82
CA GLU A 181 19.40 11.62 -4.60
C GLU A 181 18.83 12.22 -5.88
N GLU A 182 17.82 13.06 -5.73
CA GLU A 182 17.30 13.83 -6.87
C GLU A 182 18.34 14.87 -7.33
N PRO A 183 18.75 14.89 -8.60
CA PRO A 183 19.68 15.90 -9.08
C PRO A 183 19.04 17.28 -9.06
N PRO A 184 19.84 18.35 -8.83
CA PRO A 184 19.32 19.72 -8.86
C PRO A 184 18.63 20.03 -10.16
N GLN A 185 17.42 20.56 -10.10
CA GLN A 185 16.71 21.03 -11.28
C GLN A 185 17.36 22.33 -11.80
N ARG A 186 17.85 22.32 -13.05
CA ARG A 186 18.58 23.45 -13.67
C ARG A 186 17.72 24.29 -14.61
N GLY A 187 16.47 23.95 -14.80
CA GLY A 187 15.56 24.65 -15.70
C GLY A 187 14.13 24.14 -15.57
N GLU A 188 13.21 24.80 -16.25
CA GLU A 188 11.83 24.37 -16.34
C GLU A 188 11.72 22.98 -16.99
N ARG A 189 10.85 22.14 -16.47
CA ARG A 189 10.42 20.89 -17.09
C ARG A 189 8.94 21.05 -17.43
N ARG A 190 8.61 20.93 -18.71
CA ARG A 190 7.25 21.10 -19.20
C ARG A 190 6.81 19.84 -19.95
N VAL A 191 5.56 19.44 -19.70
CA VAL A 191 4.89 18.36 -20.41
C VAL A 191 3.47 18.80 -20.73
N GLU A 192 2.98 18.41 -21.90
CA GLU A 192 1.60 18.63 -22.33
C GLU A 192 0.95 17.25 -22.53
N ILE A 193 -0.30 17.14 -22.09
CA ILE A 193 -1.08 15.92 -22.15
C ILE A 193 -2.36 16.25 -22.92
N GLU A 194 -2.68 15.45 -23.92
CA GLU A 194 -3.96 15.52 -24.61
C GLU A 194 -4.94 14.57 -23.93
N PHE A 195 -6.10 15.10 -23.54
CA PHE A 195 -7.20 14.33 -22.95
C PHE A 195 -8.52 15.02 -23.27
N ASP A 196 -9.59 14.25 -23.42
CA ASP A 196 -10.94 14.81 -23.64
C ASP A 196 -11.53 15.31 -22.31
N ALA A 197 -11.08 16.49 -21.89
CA ALA A 197 -11.47 17.14 -20.65
C ALA A 197 -11.27 18.65 -20.72
N GLU A 198 -11.80 19.39 -19.75
CA GLU A 198 -11.53 20.82 -19.59
C GLU A 198 -10.02 21.08 -19.38
N PRO A 199 -9.48 22.18 -19.94
CA PRO A 199 -8.08 22.54 -19.77
C PRO A 199 -7.69 22.67 -18.30
N ALA A 200 -6.57 22.05 -17.92
CA ALA A 200 -6.02 22.12 -16.58
C ALA A 200 -4.52 22.42 -16.64
N LEU A 201 -4.00 23.13 -15.65
CA LEU A 201 -2.59 23.44 -15.49
C LEU A 201 -2.13 23.10 -14.07
N ALA A 202 -1.02 22.36 -13.96
CA ALA A 202 -0.32 22.13 -12.71
C ALA A 202 1.07 22.74 -12.76
N ILE A 203 1.43 23.54 -11.75
CA ILE A 203 2.76 24.12 -11.57
C ILE A 203 3.28 23.72 -10.20
N GLY A 204 4.51 23.24 -10.11
CA GLY A 204 5.13 22.83 -8.85
C GLY A 204 6.57 23.22 -8.75
N TYR A 205 7.02 23.36 -7.52
CA TYR A 205 8.39 23.68 -7.16
C TYR A 205 8.92 22.65 -6.17
N HIS A 206 10.18 22.25 -6.30
CA HIS A 206 10.84 21.48 -5.28
C HIS A 206 11.03 22.35 -4.04
N LYS A 207 10.71 21.81 -2.88
CA LYS A 207 10.93 22.46 -1.59
C LYS A 207 11.76 21.56 -0.68
N PRO A 208 12.31 22.08 0.42
CA PRO A 208 12.96 21.27 1.44
C PRO A 208 12.04 20.19 2.01
N THR A 209 12.64 19.12 2.53
CA THR A 209 11.89 18.02 3.14
C THR A 209 11.10 18.47 4.37
N ILE A 210 10.07 17.72 4.72
CA ILE A 210 9.28 17.93 5.95
C ILE A 210 10.23 17.93 7.16
N GLY A 211 10.07 18.93 8.04
CA GLY A 211 10.91 19.13 9.22
C GLY A 211 12.18 19.95 8.98
N HIS A 212 12.49 20.33 7.75
CA HIS A 212 13.53 21.33 7.51
C HIS A 212 13.07 22.71 8.01
N PRO A 213 13.97 23.58 8.54
CA PRO A 213 13.59 24.93 9.03
C PRO A 213 12.80 25.74 8.01
N ASP A 214 13.09 25.60 6.75
CA ASP A 214 12.43 26.32 5.65
C ASP A 214 11.18 25.61 5.10
N ASP A 215 10.77 24.46 5.63
CA ASP A 215 9.60 23.71 5.16
C ASP A 215 8.30 24.53 5.27
N PHE A 216 8.21 25.41 6.24
CA PHE A 216 7.02 26.27 6.47
C PHE A 216 7.10 27.64 5.76
N VAL A 217 8.19 27.93 5.06
CA VAL A 217 8.38 29.18 4.32
C VAL A 217 7.84 29.07 2.88
N PHE A 218 7.65 27.85 2.38
CA PHE A 218 7.23 27.53 1.00
C PHE A 218 5.83 26.91 0.94
#